data_32855ca223ae09865557163a5f00b0c4
#
_entry.id   32855ca223ae09865557163a5f00b0c4
#
_cell.length_a   1.000
_cell.length_b   1.000
_cell.length_c   1.000
_cell.angle_alpha   90.00
_cell.angle_beta   90.00
_cell.angle_gamma   90.00
#
_symmetry.space_group_name_H-M   'P 1'
#
loop_
_entity.id
_entity.type
_entity.pdbx_description
1 polymer ?
#
loop_
_entity_poly.entity_id
_entity_poly.type
_entity_poly.pdbx_seq_one_letter_code
_entity_poly.pdbx_strand_id
1 'polypeptide(L)'
;RWLYQLGLQGPDMFFYNLPILRHRDHRNVGSYMHEHHVNYFFRCCFMQLSRIGSRQQREEGLAYMCGFICHYIGDSICHPYVYGRIEYDVNHPGSYYHGLHAKLENDIDALLLMKYKKKKPSQFNQAATICLNGLETQFISGFLSSCINEAYYPINYRNNFRVTPRMVSRSILAMRIGCRTLADPRSRKRNSIAVVENLLLKNPIASKKLVTDIPPDPVRAMNLD
;
A
#
# COMPACT_ATOMS: atom_id res chain seq x y z
N ARG A 1 -7.06 12.20 12.82
CA ARG A 1 -5.87 11.35 13.03
C ARG A 1 -5.91 10.08 12.18
N TRP A 2 -6.96 9.25 12.31
CA TRP A 2 -7.02 7.95 11.65
C TRP A 2 -7.09 8.06 10.12
N LEU A 3 -7.82 9.03 9.60
CA LEU A 3 -7.90 9.28 8.16
C LEU A 3 -6.55 9.71 7.56
N TYR A 4 -5.79 10.56 8.28
CA TYR A 4 -4.41 10.87 7.88
C TYR A 4 -3.54 9.61 7.81
N GLN A 5 -3.62 8.74 8.84
CA GLN A 5 -2.86 7.49 8.88
C GLN A 5 -3.29 6.50 7.78
N LEU A 6 -4.58 6.45 7.45
CA LEU A 6 -5.05 5.70 6.29
C LEU A 6 -4.49 6.31 4.99
N GLY A 7 -4.46 7.64 4.89
CA GLY A 7 -3.88 8.34 3.74
C GLY A 7 -2.42 7.98 3.50
N LEU A 8 -1.63 7.80 4.57
CA LEU A 8 -0.22 7.35 4.47
C LEU A 8 -0.06 5.97 3.81
N GLN A 9 -1.12 5.18 3.71
CA GLN A 9 -1.10 3.92 2.97
C GLN A 9 -1.35 4.13 1.47
N GLY A 10 -1.72 5.33 1.06
CA GLY A 10 -1.96 5.66 -0.34
C GLY A 10 -2.90 4.68 -1.04
N PRO A 11 -2.60 4.28 -2.28
CA PRO A 11 -3.36 3.29 -3.03
C PRO A 11 -3.05 1.84 -2.64
N ASP A 12 -2.06 1.58 -1.75
CA ASP A 12 -1.61 0.24 -1.36
C ASP A 12 -2.69 -0.61 -0.71
N MET A 13 -3.69 0.03 -0.07
CA MET A 13 -4.83 -0.70 0.48
C MET A 13 -5.55 -1.56 -0.57
N PHE A 14 -5.49 -1.21 -1.84
CA PHE A 14 -6.12 -1.98 -2.92
C PHE A 14 -5.37 -3.27 -3.25
N PHE A 15 -4.09 -3.41 -2.89
CA PHE A 15 -3.36 -4.68 -3.03
C PHE A 15 -3.87 -5.79 -2.10
N TYR A 16 -4.57 -5.41 -1.03
CA TYR A 16 -5.17 -6.37 -0.10
C TYR A 16 -6.56 -6.86 -0.53
N ASN A 17 -7.15 -6.31 -1.60
CA ASN A 17 -8.47 -6.71 -2.06
C ASN A 17 -8.37 -7.95 -2.96
N LEU A 18 -8.36 -9.13 -2.36
CA LEU A 18 -8.23 -10.43 -3.03
C LEU A 18 -9.23 -10.69 -4.18
N PRO A 19 -10.51 -10.28 -4.11
CA PRO A 19 -11.44 -10.46 -5.25
C PRO A 19 -10.97 -9.76 -6.52
N ILE A 20 -10.24 -8.63 -6.41
CA ILE A 20 -9.67 -7.91 -7.56
C ILE A 20 -8.53 -8.72 -8.19
N LEU A 21 -7.80 -9.52 -7.40
CA LEU A 21 -6.73 -10.38 -7.90
C LEU A 21 -7.24 -11.58 -8.71
N ARG A 22 -8.51 -11.94 -8.60
CA ARG A 22 -9.12 -13.09 -9.31
C ARG A 22 -9.63 -12.76 -10.71
N HIS A 23 -9.86 -11.50 -11.02
CA HIS A 23 -10.26 -11.08 -12.36
C HIS A 23 -9.02 -10.80 -13.22
N ARG A 24 -8.71 -11.70 -14.14
CA ARG A 24 -7.61 -11.57 -15.09
C ARG A 24 -7.69 -10.30 -15.96
N ASP A 25 -8.89 -9.74 -16.11
CA ASP A 25 -9.15 -8.60 -17.00
C ASP A 25 -9.20 -7.25 -16.27
N HIS A 26 -9.11 -7.21 -14.95
CA HIS A 26 -9.08 -5.98 -14.18
C HIS A 26 -7.67 -5.69 -13.68
N ARG A 27 -7.06 -4.63 -14.18
CA ARG A 27 -5.84 -4.09 -13.59
C ARG A 27 -6.09 -3.78 -12.12
N ASN A 28 -5.14 -4.13 -11.26
CA ASN A 28 -5.23 -3.76 -9.86
C ASN A 28 -5.34 -2.24 -9.74
N VAL A 29 -6.38 -1.76 -9.03
CA VAL A 29 -6.63 -0.32 -8.84
C VAL A 29 -5.41 0.36 -8.22
N GLY A 30 -4.76 -0.29 -7.24
CA GLY A 30 -3.54 0.22 -6.61
C GLY A 30 -2.43 0.43 -7.62
N SER A 31 -2.05 -0.59 -8.41
CA SER A 31 -1.03 -0.48 -9.45
C SER A 31 -1.34 0.64 -10.44
N TYR A 32 -2.60 0.70 -10.88
CA TYR A 32 -3.00 1.73 -11.83
C TYR A 32 -2.85 3.15 -11.27
N MET A 33 -3.18 3.35 -10.01
CA MET A 33 -3.06 4.65 -9.33
C MET A 33 -1.60 5.06 -9.07
N HIS A 34 -0.66 4.13 -8.96
CA HIS A 34 0.76 4.46 -8.86
C HIS A 34 1.35 4.90 -10.21
N GLU A 35 0.87 4.32 -11.30
CA GLU A 35 1.49 4.46 -12.61
C GLU A 35 0.87 5.57 -13.48
N HIS A 36 -0.42 5.93 -13.24
CA HIS A 36 -1.17 6.74 -14.20
C HIS A 36 -1.87 7.94 -13.56
N HIS A 37 -1.77 9.08 -14.23
CA HIS A 37 -2.58 10.29 -14.00
C HIS A 37 -2.70 10.76 -12.54
N VAL A 38 -1.66 10.61 -11.74
CA VAL A 38 -1.65 10.94 -10.30
C VAL A 38 -2.04 12.41 -10.07
N ASN A 39 -1.51 13.34 -10.85
CA ASN A 39 -1.84 14.76 -10.75
C ASN A 39 -3.34 15.01 -10.99
N TYR A 40 -3.93 14.32 -11.94
CA TYR A 40 -5.36 14.46 -12.24
C TYR A 40 -6.22 13.87 -11.14
N PHE A 41 -5.81 12.75 -10.56
CA PHE A 41 -6.46 12.18 -9.38
C PHE A 41 -6.47 13.16 -8.20
N PHE A 42 -5.33 13.77 -7.88
CA PHE A 42 -5.28 14.80 -6.82
C PHE A 42 -6.20 15.98 -7.13
N ARG A 43 -6.22 16.45 -8.37
CA ARG A 43 -7.14 17.52 -8.79
C ARG A 43 -8.61 17.13 -8.56
N CYS A 44 -9.01 15.93 -8.95
CA CYS A 44 -10.36 15.41 -8.70
C CYS A 44 -10.67 15.37 -7.20
N CYS A 45 -9.73 14.93 -6.37
CA CYS A 45 -9.91 14.90 -4.92
C CYS A 45 -10.14 16.31 -4.33
N PHE A 46 -9.34 17.29 -4.69
CA PHE A 46 -9.50 18.66 -4.19
C PHE A 46 -10.78 19.31 -4.71
N MET A 47 -11.16 19.05 -5.96
CA MET A 47 -12.46 19.52 -6.48
C MET A 47 -13.64 18.88 -5.74
N GLN A 48 -13.58 17.59 -5.43
CA GLN A 48 -14.62 16.93 -4.64
C GLN A 48 -14.68 17.50 -3.20
N LEU A 49 -13.53 17.73 -2.56
CA LEU A 49 -13.47 18.33 -1.23
C LEU A 49 -14.10 19.73 -1.19
N SER A 50 -13.91 20.55 -2.21
CA SER A 50 -14.50 21.90 -2.28
C SER A 50 -16.05 21.86 -2.35
N ARG A 51 -16.63 20.77 -2.82
CA ARG A 51 -18.08 20.58 -2.94
C ARG A 51 -18.72 20.01 -1.68
N ILE A 52 -17.94 19.55 -0.70
CA ILE A 52 -18.46 19.00 0.56
C ILE A 52 -18.97 20.14 1.44
N GLY A 53 -20.28 20.13 1.74
CA GLY A 53 -20.90 21.14 2.59
C GLY A 53 -20.55 20.98 4.07
N SER A 54 -20.39 19.77 4.57
CA SER A 54 -20.03 19.49 5.96
C SER A 54 -18.57 19.87 6.23
N ARG A 55 -18.37 20.82 7.17
CA ARG A 55 -17.03 21.22 7.59
C ARG A 55 -16.22 20.05 8.13
N GLN A 56 -16.84 19.22 8.97
CA GLN A 56 -16.18 18.04 9.54
C GLN A 56 -15.69 17.08 8.45
N GLN A 57 -16.57 16.70 7.50
CA GLN A 57 -16.18 15.78 6.42
C GLN A 57 -15.10 16.38 5.51
N ARG A 58 -15.11 17.71 5.31
CA ARG A 58 -14.06 18.38 4.55
C ARG A 58 -12.71 18.32 5.26
N GLU A 59 -12.68 18.56 6.57
CA GLU A 59 -11.47 18.43 7.39
C GLU A 59 -10.96 16.99 7.43
N GLU A 60 -11.86 16.01 7.53
CA GLU A 60 -11.57 14.57 7.46
C GLU A 60 -10.98 14.18 6.10
N GLY A 61 -11.55 14.66 5.01
CA GLY A 61 -11.03 14.42 3.67
C GLY A 61 -9.67 15.09 3.43
N LEU A 62 -9.49 16.33 3.91
CA LEU A 62 -8.19 16.99 3.86
C LEU A 62 -7.12 16.23 4.65
N ALA A 63 -7.46 15.74 5.84
CA ALA A 63 -6.52 14.93 6.64
C ALA A 63 -6.10 13.66 5.88
N TYR A 64 -7.03 12.98 5.22
CA TYR A 64 -6.72 11.85 4.36
C TYR A 64 -5.80 12.24 3.21
N MET A 65 -6.12 13.32 2.49
CA MET A 65 -5.32 13.79 1.35
C MET A 65 -3.91 14.21 1.75
N CYS A 66 -3.74 14.85 2.91
CA CYS A 66 -2.40 15.13 3.45
C CYS A 66 -1.57 13.86 3.63
N GLY A 67 -2.17 12.80 4.19
CA GLY A 67 -1.51 11.49 4.28
C GLY A 67 -1.17 10.90 2.92
N PHE A 68 -2.10 10.96 1.98
CA PHE A 68 -1.91 10.42 0.63
C PHE A 68 -0.78 11.15 -0.13
N ILE A 69 -0.69 12.47 0.01
CA ILE A 69 0.42 13.24 -0.55
C ILE A 69 1.76 12.82 0.07
N CYS A 70 1.80 12.61 1.40
CA CYS A 70 3.01 12.11 2.05
C CYS A 70 3.42 10.73 1.53
N HIS A 71 2.47 9.81 1.31
CA HIS A 71 2.73 8.53 0.67
C HIS A 71 3.35 8.70 -0.72
N TYR A 72 2.70 9.49 -1.59
CA TYR A 72 3.16 9.73 -2.95
C TYR A 72 4.57 10.36 -3.01
N ILE A 73 4.86 11.33 -2.13
CA ILE A 73 6.19 11.93 -2.03
C ILE A 73 7.20 10.90 -1.54
N GLY A 74 6.83 10.10 -0.52
CA GLY A 74 7.67 9.03 -0.01
C GLY A 74 8.07 8.05 -1.12
N ASP A 75 7.10 7.54 -1.85
CA ASP A 75 7.33 6.62 -2.96
C ASP A 75 8.20 7.22 -4.06
N SER A 76 7.92 8.46 -4.47
CA SER A 76 8.69 9.12 -5.53
C SER A 76 10.16 9.35 -5.16
N ILE A 77 10.47 9.47 -3.86
CA ILE A 77 11.85 9.62 -3.37
C ILE A 77 12.49 8.26 -3.12
N CYS A 78 11.76 7.31 -2.54
CA CYS A 78 12.33 6.02 -2.10
C CYS A 78 12.44 4.99 -3.23
N HIS A 79 11.48 4.93 -4.16
CA HIS A 79 11.47 3.91 -5.21
C HIS A 79 12.71 3.94 -6.13
N PRO A 80 13.27 5.09 -6.53
CA PRO A 80 14.53 5.08 -7.30
C PRO A 80 15.66 4.36 -6.58
N TYR A 81 15.77 4.53 -5.25
CA TYR A 81 16.73 3.81 -4.43
C TYR A 81 16.40 2.31 -4.38
N VAL A 82 15.13 1.96 -4.10
CA VAL A 82 14.69 0.57 -4.02
C VAL A 82 14.94 -0.16 -5.35
N TYR A 83 14.54 0.43 -6.47
CA TYR A 83 14.74 -0.15 -7.80
C TYR A 83 16.22 -0.30 -8.15
N GLY A 84 17.05 0.68 -7.83
CA GLY A 84 18.50 0.58 -8.02
C GLY A 84 19.13 -0.55 -7.20
N ARG A 85 18.67 -0.71 -5.94
CA ARG A 85 19.23 -1.75 -5.03
C ARG A 85 18.81 -3.18 -5.39
N ILE A 86 17.66 -3.36 -6.03
CA ILE A 86 17.21 -4.67 -6.51
C ILE A 86 17.58 -4.92 -7.98
N GLU A 87 18.31 -4.01 -8.60
CA GLU A 87 18.73 -4.09 -10.01
C GLU A 87 17.52 -4.29 -10.95
N TYR A 88 16.46 -3.49 -10.73
CA TYR A 88 15.22 -3.63 -11.47
C TYR A 88 15.44 -3.35 -12.97
N ASP A 89 15.13 -4.35 -13.81
CA ASP A 89 15.15 -4.18 -15.27
C ASP A 89 13.75 -3.89 -15.81
N VAL A 90 13.56 -2.68 -16.28
CA VAL A 90 12.28 -2.20 -16.87
C VAL A 90 11.91 -2.96 -18.16
N ASN A 91 12.90 -3.50 -18.88
CA ASN A 91 12.66 -4.26 -20.12
C ASN A 91 12.24 -5.72 -19.85
N HIS A 92 12.54 -6.23 -18.66
CA HIS A 92 12.20 -7.58 -18.25
C HIS A 92 11.48 -7.59 -16.90
N PRO A 93 10.34 -6.88 -16.76
CA PRO A 93 9.59 -6.83 -15.51
C PRO A 93 9.05 -8.21 -15.19
N GLY A 94 9.35 -8.73 -14.00
CA GLY A 94 8.93 -10.06 -13.59
C GLY A 94 8.51 -10.15 -12.12
N SER A 95 7.80 -11.21 -11.79
CA SER A 95 7.36 -11.49 -10.41
C SER A 95 8.51 -11.57 -9.39
N TYR A 96 9.71 -11.88 -9.87
CA TYR A 96 10.94 -11.89 -9.08
C TYR A 96 11.19 -10.55 -8.37
N TYR A 97 11.04 -9.45 -9.10
CA TYR A 97 11.27 -8.11 -8.54
C TYR A 97 10.25 -7.73 -7.47
N HIS A 98 8.99 -8.15 -7.60
CA HIS A 98 7.98 -7.88 -6.57
C HIS A 98 8.35 -8.45 -5.20
N GLY A 99 8.96 -9.64 -5.18
CA GLY A 99 9.43 -10.23 -3.93
C GLY A 99 10.65 -9.51 -3.36
N LEU A 100 11.62 -9.11 -4.21
CA LEU A 100 12.80 -8.36 -3.78
C LEU A 100 12.44 -6.97 -3.27
N HIS A 101 11.56 -6.27 -3.98
CA HIS A 101 11.03 -4.96 -3.62
C HIS A 101 10.40 -5.00 -2.22
N ALA A 102 9.39 -5.85 -2.02
CA ALA A 102 8.72 -5.97 -0.73
C ALA A 102 9.68 -6.37 0.41
N LYS A 103 10.68 -7.23 0.12
CA LYS A 103 11.67 -7.59 1.12
C LYS A 103 12.56 -6.42 1.50
N LEU A 104 13.05 -5.65 0.52
CA LEU A 104 13.94 -4.51 0.77
C LEU A 104 13.21 -3.42 1.55
N GLU A 105 11.96 -3.10 1.20
CA GLU A 105 11.14 -2.13 1.93
C GLU A 105 10.90 -2.58 3.37
N ASN A 106 10.55 -3.84 3.61
CA ASN A 106 10.42 -4.38 4.97
C ASN A 106 11.74 -4.28 5.76
N ASP A 107 12.88 -4.50 5.11
CA ASP A 107 14.19 -4.41 5.75
C ASP A 107 14.52 -2.94 6.12
N ILE A 108 14.23 -1.99 5.23
CA ILE A 108 14.38 -0.54 5.46
C ILE A 108 13.49 -0.10 6.62
N ASP A 109 12.21 -0.45 6.59
CA ASP A 109 11.24 -0.13 7.64
C ASP A 109 11.68 -0.66 9.00
N ALA A 110 12.16 -1.89 9.06
CA ALA A 110 12.68 -2.50 10.29
C ALA A 110 13.87 -1.71 10.84
N LEU A 111 14.83 -1.31 9.99
CA LEU A 111 15.99 -0.52 10.39
C LEU A 111 15.61 0.88 10.87
N LEU A 112 14.72 1.57 10.15
CA LEU A 112 14.23 2.90 10.52
C LEU A 112 13.47 2.84 11.85
N LEU A 113 12.62 1.81 12.02
CA LEU A 113 11.87 1.61 13.26
C LEU A 113 12.83 1.37 14.45
N MET A 114 13.85 0.53 14.28
CA MET A 114 14.87 0.31 15.30
C MET A 114 15.70 1.55 15.58
N LYS A 115 16.13 2.27 14.54
CA LYS A 115 16.96 3.47 14.65
C LYS A 115 16.24 4.61 15.36
N TYR A 116 15.03 4.96 14.91
CA TYR A 116 14.32 6.17 15.35
C TYR A 116 13.30 5.93 16.46
N LYS A 117 12.70 4.76 16.52
CA LYS A 117 11.66 4.43 17.52
C LYS A 117 12.13 3.45 18.58
N LYS A 118 13.33 2.88 18.45
CA LYS A 118 13.87 1.83 19.35
C LYS A 118 12.92 0.66 19.52
N LYS A 119 12.20 0.29 18.45
CA LYS A 119 11.20 -0.79 18.43
C LYS A 119 11.54 -1.81 17.37
N LYS A 120 11.25 -3.07 17.67
CA LYS A 120 11.21 -4.13 16.68
C LYS A 120 9.92 -4.06 15.85
N PRO A 121 9.87 -4.60 14.64
CA PRO A 121 8.66 -4.65 13.84
C PRO A 121 7.43 -5.21 14.56
N SER A 122 7.58 -6.28 15.34
CA SER A 122 6.48 -6.87 16.13
C SER A 122 5.92 -5.97 17.22
N GLN A 123 6.68 -4.97 17.66
CA GLN A 123 6.26 -3.99 18.68
C GLN A 123 5.52 -2.79 18.05
N PHE A 124 5.45 -2.73 16.71
CA PHE A 124 4.70 -1.73 15.98
C PHE A 124 3.41 -2.35 15.41
N ASN A 125 2.28 -1.97 15.98
CA ASN A 125 0.98 -2.46 15.53
C ASN A 125 0.47 -1.64 14.34
N GLN A 126 0.90 -1.99 13.13
CA GLN A 126 0.46 -1.32 11.92
C GLN A 126 -1.07 -1.37 11.72
N ALA A 127 -1.71 -2.49 12.06
CA ALA A 127 -3.17 -2.60 11.96
C ALA A 127 -3.91 -1.62 12.88
N ALA A 128 -3.30 -1.17 13.97
CA ALA A 128 -3.87 -0.15 14.85
C ALA A 128 -3.82 1.26 14.27
N THR A 129 -3.06 1.50 13.21
CA THR A 129 -3.07 2.77 12.48
C THR A 129 -4.30 2.92 11.58
N ILE A 130 -5.00 1.81 11.29
CA ILE A 130 -6.18 1.75 10.42
C ILE A 130 -7.42 1.53 11.30
N CYS A 131 -7.74 2.49 12.16
CA CYS A 131 -8.83 2.40 13.15
C CYS A 131 -9.94 3.42 12.87
N LEU A 132 -10.56 3.32 11.69
CA LEU A 132 -11.72 4.14 11.35
C LEU A 132 -12.98 3.64 12.06
N ASN A 133 -13.84 4.56 12.48
CA ASN A 133 -15.21 4.26 12.87
C ASN A 133 -16.12 4.05 11.65
N GLY A 134 -17.39 3.72 11.87
CA GLY A 134 -18.35 3.45 10.79
C GLY A 134 -18.61 4.67 9.89
N LEU A 135 -18.73 5.86 10.48
CA LEU A 135 -18.98 7.10 9.74
C LEU A 135 -17.77 7.53 8.92
N GLU A 136 -16.56 7.48 9.51
CA GLU A 136 -15.32 7.74 8.80
C GLU A 136 -15.12 6.76 7.63
N THR A 137 -15.41 5.47 7.86
CA THR A 137 -15.31 4.44 6.81
C THR A 137 -16.31 4.70 5.68
N GLN A 138 -17.55 5.04 6.00
CA GLN A 138 -18.59 5.36 5.03
C GLN A 138 -18.18 6.58 4.20
N PHE A 139 -17.80 7.67 4.88
CA PHE A 139 -17.37 8.91 4.23
C PHE A 139 -16.19 8.67 3.28
N ILE A 140 -15.08 8.12 3.78
CA ILE A 140 -13.87 7.96 2.98
C ILE A 140 -14.08 6.98 1.82
N SER A 141 -14.90 5.95 2.00
CA SER A 141 -15.22 5.00 0.93
C SER A 141 -16.02 5.65 -0.20
N GLY A 142 -16.99 6.49 0.13
CA GLY A 142 -17.74 7.27 -0.84
C GLY A 142 -16.87 8.29 -1.56
N PHE A 143 -16.10 9.06 -0.81
CA PHE A 143 -15.18 10.06 -1.32
C PHE A 143 -14.18 9.47 -2.31
N LEU A 144 -13.43 8.42 -1.91
CA LEU A 144 -12.43 7.80 -2.75
C LEU A 144 -13.02 7.14 -4.00
N SER A 145 -14.13 6.43 -3.87
CA SER A 145 -14.76 5.80 -5.04
C SER A 145 -15.19 6.85 -6.07
N SER A 146 -15.70 8.01 -5.64
CA SER A 146 -16.03 9.12 -6.53
C SER A 146 -14.79 9.69 -7.20
N CYS A 147 -13.75 10.02 -6.43
CA CYS A 147 -12.51 10.59 -6.96
C CYS A 147 -11.81 9.66 -7.95
N ILE A 148 -11.71 8.37 -7.62
CA ILE A 148 -11.08 7.35 -8.47
C ILE A 148 -11.87 7.20 -9.78
N ASN A 149 -13.18 7.12 -9.70
CA ASN A 149 -14.01 7.01 -10.91
C ASN A 149 -13.95 8.28 -11.76
N GLU A 150 -13.96 9.46 -11.16
CA GLU A 150 -13.82 10.73 -11.88
C GLU A 150 -12.47 10.81 -12.62
N ALA A 151 -11.40 10.38 -11.96
CA ALA A 151 -10.05 10.45 -12.52
C ALA A 151 -9.79 9.39 -13.61
N TYR A 152 -10.26 8.17 -13.42
CA TYR A 152 -9.79 7.04 -14.22
C TYR A 152 -10.86 6.36 -15.06
N TYR A 153 -12.12 6.37 -14.67
CA TYR A 153 -13.18 5.71 -15.43
C TYR A 153 -13.34 6.25 -16.87
N PRO A 154 -13.33 7.57 -17.10
CA PRO A 154 -13.47 8.10 -18.47
C PRO A 154 -12.34 7.65 -19.41
N ILE A 155 -11.15 7.40 -18.86
CA ILE A 155 -9.96 7.00 -19.60
C ILE A 155 -9.97 5.49 -19.89
N ASN A 156 -10.53 4.71 -18.96
CA ASN A 156 -10.51 3.24 -19.00
C ASN A 156 -11.92 2.60 -19.00
N TYR A 157 -12.93 3.30 -19.50
CA TYR A 157 -14.31 2.78 -19.51
C TYR A 157 -14.44 1.42 -20.21
N ARG A 158 -13.64 1.14 -21.24
CA ARG A 158 -13.63 -0.14 -21.95
C ARG A 158 -13.15 -1.31 -21.10
N ASN A 159 -12.38 -1.04 -20.05
CA ASN A 159 -11.85 -2.03 -19.12
C ASN A 159 -12.71 -2.18 -17.85
N ASN A 160 -13.94 -1.64 -17.85
CA ASN A 160 -14.85 -1.66 -16.68
C ASN A 160 -14.18 -1.17 -15.39
N PHE A 161 -13.28 -0.17 -15.48
CA PHE A 161 -12.57 0.39 -14.35
C PHE A 161 -13.54 1.23 -13.49
N ARG A 162 -14.29 0.54 -12.64
CA ARG A 162 -15.26 1.19 -11.76
C ARG A 162 -15.09 0.72 -10.32
N VAL A 163 -14.80 1.67 -9.44
CA VAL A 163 -14.63 1.44 -8.01
C VAL A 163 -15.91 1.80 -7.28
N THR A 164 -16.38 0.91 -6.40
CA THR A 164 -17.55 1.16 -5.56
C THR A 164 -17.13 1.48 -4.12
N PRO A 165 -17.94 2.21 -3.33
CA PRO A 165 -17.66 2.43 -1.90
C PRO A 165 -17.45 1.12 -1.14
N ARG A 166 -18.17 0.05 -1.50
CA ARG A 166 -18.02 -1.27 -0.92
C ARG A 166 -16.65 -1.91 -1.23
N MET A 167 -16.10 -1.66 -2.41
CA MET A 167 -14.74 -2.13 -2.74
C MET A 167 -13.71 -1.42 -1.88
N VAL A 168 -13.83 -0.10 -1.71
CA VAL A 168 -12.92 0.68 -0.87
C VAL A 168 -12.99 0.22 0.59
N SER A 169 -14.18 0.12 1.18
CA SER A 169 -14.35 -0.32 2.57
C SER A 169 -13.82 -1.74 2.81
N ARG A 170 -14.01 -2.64 1.85
CA ARG A 170 -13.43 -3.99 1.90
C ARG A 170 -11.91 -3.99 1.81
N SER A 171 -11.32 -3.12 0.98
CA SER A 171 -9.87 -2.96 0.88
C SER A 171 -9.27 -2.48 2.20
N ILE A 172 -9.89 -1.50 2.85
CA ILE A 172 -9.48 -1.00 4.17
C ILE A 172 -9.53 -2.14 5.21
N LEU A 173 -10.61 -2.91 5.25
CA LEU A 173 -10.74 -4.03 6.16
C LEU A 173 -9.71 -5.13 5.86
N ALA A 174 -9.55 -5.48 4.59
CA ALA A 174 -8.61 -6.51 4.15
C ALA A 174 -7.16 -6.13 4.48
N MET A 175 -6.79 -4.86 4.29
CA MET A 175 -5.49 -4.33 4.69
C MET A 175 -5.28 -4.47 6.19
N ARG A 176 -6.25 -4.08 7.02
CA ARG A 176 -6.16 -4.21 8.47
C ARG A 176 -5.96 -5.66 8.92
N ILE A 177 -6.64 -6.60 8.27
CA ILE A 177 -6.45 -8.04 8.50
C ILE A 177 -5.07 -8.48 7.99
N GLY A 178 -4.69 -8.06 6.78
CA GLY A 178 -3.40 -8.37 6.18
C GLY A 178 -2.22 -7.95 7.04
N CYS A 179 -2.23 -6.71 7.55
CA CYS A 179 -1.18 -6.22 8.46
C CYS A 179 -1.01 -7.09 9.72
N ARG A 180 -2.10 -7.70 10.22
CA ARG A 180 -2.01 -8.64 11.35
C ARG A 180 -1.46 -10.00 10.94
N THR A 181 -1.85 -10.49 9.78
CA THR A 181 -1.46 -11.83 9.29
C THR A 181 -0.04 -11.89 8.78
N LEU A 182 0.48 -10.77 8.24
CA LEU A 182 1.85 -10.67 7.73
C LEU A 182 2.90 -10.57 8.85
N ALA A 183 2.50 -10.27 10.08
CA ALA A 183 3.42 -10.27 11.22
C ALA A 183 3.93 -11.69 11.52
N ASP A 184 5.26 -11.86 11.51
CA ASP A 184 5.95 -13.13 11.79
C ASP A 184 7.25 -12.90 12.59
N PRO A 185 7.16 -12.49 13.86
CA PRO A 185 8.30 -12.07 14.65
C PRO A 185 9.47 -13.08 14.67
N ARG A 186 9.13 -14.36 14.64
CA ARG A 186 10.11 -15.47 14.74
C ARG A 186 10.48 -16.09 13.39
N SER A 187 10.01 -15.53 12.28
CA SER A 187 10.21 -16.05 10.92
C SER A 187 9.76 -17.50 10.71
N ARG A 188 8.86 -18.01 11.54
CA ARG A 188 8.36 -19.40 11.42
C ARG A 188 7.48 -19.58 10.18
N LYS A 189 6.51 -18.67 9.99
CA LYS A 189 5.65 -18.67 8.79
C LYS A 189 6.49 -18.46 7.54
N ARG A 190 7.40 -17.48 7.58
CA ARG A 190 8.32 -17.16 6.48
C ARG A 190 9.10 -18.39 6.05
N ASN A 191 9.75 -19.09 6.99
CA ASN A 191 10.56 -20.26 6.69
C ASN A 191 9.72 -21.39 6.09
N SER A 192 8.54 -21.69 6.69
CA SER A 192 7.65 -22.73 6.17
C SER A 192 7.12 -22.41 4.77
N ILE A 193 6.69 -21.16 4.53
CA ILE A 193 6.22 -20.71 3.22
C ILE A 193 7.35 -20.73 2.21
N ALA A 194 8.56 -20.27 2.59
CA ALA A 194 9.72 -20.27 1.71
C ALA A 194 10.10 -21.67 1.22
N VAL A 195 10.01 -22.69 2.08
CA VAL A 195 10.24 -24.08 1.67
C VAL A 195 9.25 -24.50 0.59
N VAL A 196 7.96 -24.24 0.79
CA VAL A 196 6.91 -24.59 -0.18
C VAL A 196 7.06 -23.76 -1.47
N GLU A 197 7.32 -22.47 -1.36
CA GLU A 197 7.52 -21.63 -2.54
C GLU A 197 8.73 -22.04 -3.35
N ASN A 198 9.86 -22.36 -2.71
CA ASN A 198 11.08 -22.80 -3.41
C ASN A 198 10.92 -24.14 -4.11
N LEU A 199 9.99 -24.99 -3.63
CA LEU A 199 9.65 -26.26 -4.29
C LEU A 199 8.70 -26.08 -5.47
N LEU A 200 7.79 -25.11 -5.39
CA LEU A 200 6.68 -24.95 -6.34
C LEU A 200 6.88 -23.78 -7.31
N LEU A 201 7.65 -22.76 -6.94
CA LEU A 201 7.80 -21.52 -7.68
C LEU A 201 9.27 -21.21 -7.96
N LYS A 202 9.54 -20.79 -9.18
CA LYS A 202 10.88 -20.27 -9.55
C LYS A 202 11.27 -19.02 -8.73
N ASN A 203 10.27 -18.22 -8.36
CA ASN A 203 10.48 -16.94 -7.67
C ASN A 203 9.54 -16.82 -6.46
N PRO A 204 10.01 -17.03 -5.23
CA PRO A 204 9.22 -16.88 -4.03
C PRO A 204 8.84 -15.41 -3.80
N ILE A 205 7.57 -15.16 -3.47
CA ILE A 205 7.00 -13.82 -3.26
C ILE A 205 6.37 -13.69 -1.86
N ALA A 206 5.55 -14.65 -1.46
CA ALA A 206 4.75 -14.55 -0.24
C ALA A 206 5.62 -14.57 1.02
N SER A 207 6.67 -15.42 1.06
CA SER A 207 7.62 -15.47 2.17
C SER A 207 8.38 -14.15 2.36
N LYS A 208 8.65 -13.43 1.27
CA LYS A 208 9.37 -12.15 1.29
C LYS A 208 8.53 -10.98 1.81
N LYS A 209 7.20 -11.11 1.79
CA LYS A 209 6.26 -10.09 2.32
C LYS A 209 6.04 -10.16 3.82
N LEU A 210 6.53 -11.20 4.49
CA LEU A 210 6.35 -11.37 5.93
C LEU A 210 7.32 -10.49 6.72
N VAL A 211 6.77 -9.78 7.70
CA VAL A 211 7.51 -8.83 8.56
C VAL A 211 8.05 -9.56 9.77
N THR A 212 9.37 -9.55 9.96
CA THR A 212 10.08 -10.30 11.01
C THR A 212 10.88 -9.39 11.93
N ASP A 213 11.20 -9.88 13.13
CA ASP A 213 12.08 -9.19 14.08
C ASP A 213 13.57 -9.50 13.88
N ILE A 214 13.90 -10.35 12.91
CA ILE A 214 15.29 -10.63 12.59
C ILE A 214 15.91 -9.37 11.98
N PRO A 215 16.98 -8.82 12.56
CA PRO A 215 17.61 -7.62 12.03
C PRO A 215 18.02 -7.85 10.57
N PRO A 216 17.66 -6.97 9.64
CA PRO A 216 18.18 -7.02 8.29
C PRO A 216 19.66 -6.64 8.27
N ASP A 217 20.36 -7.05 7.21
CA ASP A 217 21.71 -6.55 6.95
C ASP A 217 21.64 -5.05 6.58
N PRO A 218 22.25 -4.15 7.39
CA PRO A 218 22.21 -2.72 7.13
C PRO A 218 22.87 -2.34 5.80
N VAL A 219 23.98 -2.98 5.43
CA VAL A 219 24.69 -2.70 4.18
C VAL A 219 23.85 -3.04 2.96
N ARG A 220 23.04 -4.10 3.07
CA ARG A 220 22.15 -4.50 2.00
C ARG A 220 20.90 -3.61 1.88
N ALA A 221 20.35 -3.19 3.01
CA ALA A 221 19.11 -2.44 3.06
C ALA A 221 19.33 -0.93 2.91
N MET A 222 20.39 -0.40 3.53
CA MET A 222 20.70 1.03 3.47
C MET A 222 22.19 1.20 3.33
N ASN A 223 22.63 1.96 2.32
CA ASN A 223 24.00 2.47 2.31
C ASN A 223 24.03 3.60 3.34
N LEU A 224 24.70 3.37 4.43
CA LEU A 224 24.81 4.34 5.55
C LEU A 224 26.14 5.10 5.50
N ASP A 225 26.91 4.95 4.41
CA ASP A 225 28.15 5.67 4.17
C ASP A 225 27.91 7.07 3.61
#